data_b577b0e03adfb9ac4f34bdb8c6f47fa5
#
_entry.id   b577b0e03adfb9ac4f34bdb8c6f47fa5
#
_cell.length_a   1.000
_cell.length_b   1.000
_cell.length_c   1.000
_cell.angle_alpha   90.00
_cell.angle_beta   90.00
_cell.angle_gamma   90.00
#
_symmetry.space_group_name_H-M   'P 1'
#
loop_
_entity.id
_entity.type
_entity.pdbx_description
1 polymer ?
#
loop_
_entity_poly.entity_id
_entity_poly.type
_entity_poly.pdbx_seq_one_letter_code
_entity_poly.pdbx_strand_id
1 'polypeptide(L)'
;MWNKKGIQEMGFFDKIKQGLTKTRAALVETLDEVFTANEIDDDFYYDLEETLILADLGRTTALRAVVALRHRINTTNIKKVEKAKEAMEEILADMLKVGDTTLKLSTKPSVILVIGVNGVGKTTTIGKIAKQLVDQGKSVMLVAGDTFRAAAADQLEIWAERSGADIVRQHEGADPASVVYDGIQSAKARGSDVVIIDTAGRLHNKQNLMNELNKISRIVNRELPDADKEVLLVLDGTTGQNGLIQAKQFKEIAGVTGIAVTKLDGTAKGGIVIAVADELQIPVKYVGVGEQAEDLMPFEPDAFARALLGGDQV
;
A
#
# COMPACT_ATOMS: atom_id res chain seq x y z
N MET A 1 21.46 37.08 3.59
CA MET A 1 20.97 36.53 2.31
C MET A 1 21.50 35.11 2.16
N TRP A 2 20.73 34.12 2.60
CA TRP A 2 21.07 32.73 2.42
C TRP A 2 20.42 32.23 1.14
N ASN A 3 21.22 31.61 0.30
CA ASN A 3 20.93 31.21 -1.07
C ASN A 3 19.94 30.03 -1.10
N LYS A 4 18.66 30.30 -1.37
CA LYS A 4 17.64 29.27 -1.69
C LYS A 4 17.75 28.88 -3.16
N LYS A 5 18.81 28.21 -3.56
CA LYS A 5 18.92 27.56 -4.87
C LYS A 5 19.44 26.13 -4.66
N GLY A 6 18.61 25.13 -5.01
CA GLY A 6 19.05 23.78 -5.28
C GLY A 6 18.51 22.66 -4.42
N ILE A 7 17.25 22.71 -3.96
CA ILE A 7 16.53 21.47 -3.68
C ILE A 7 15.68 21.23 -4.94
N GLN A 8 16.24 20.51 -5.90
CA GLN A 8 15.45 19.88 -6.95
C GLN A 8 14.53 18.90 -6.22
N GLU A 9 13.21 19.09 -6.30
CA GLU A 9 12.26 18.08 -5.84
C GLU A 9 12.57 16.80 -6.60
N MET A 10 13.01 15.76 -5.88
CA MET A 10 13.23 14.44 -6.46
C MET A 10 11.92 13.98 -7.09
N GLY A 11 11.96 13.58 -8.35
CA GLY A 11 10.82 13.05 -9.06
C GLY A 11 10.24 11.81 -8.34
N PHE A 12 9.00 11.47 -8.62
CA PHE A 12 8.32 10.27 -8.08
C PHE A 12 9.18 9.01 -8.23
N PHE A 13 9.72 8.78 -9.43
CA PHE A 13 10.57 7.62 -9.73
C PHE A 13 11.84 7.58 -8.88
N ASP A 14 12.51 8.71 -8.68
CA ASP A 14 13.75 8.78 -7.90
C ASP A 14 13.51 8.45 -6.43
N LYS A 15 12.39 8.92 -5.86
CA LYS A 15 11.99 8.58 -4.48
C LYS A 15 11.69 7.09 -4.32
N ILE A 16 10.96 6.47 -5.25
CA ILE A 16 10.71 5.03 -5.22
C ILE A 16 12.04 4.28 -5.38
N LYS A 17 12.88 4.66 -6.34
CA LYS A 17 14.20 4.05 -6.56
C LYS A 17 15.07 4.13 -5.30
N GLN A 18 15.07 5.26 -4.62
CA GLN A 18 15.78 5.44 -3.35
C GLN A 18 15.17 4.57 -2.24
N GLY A 19 13.85 4.56 -2.10
CA GLY A 19 13.15 3.73 -1.10
C GLY A 19 13.33 2.24 -1.32
N LEU A 20 13.44 1.80 -2.56
CA LEU A 20 13.68 0.40 -2.91
C LEU A 20 15.17 0.01 -2.97
N THR A 21 16.09 0.88 -2.55
CA THR A 21 17.55 0.64 -2.68
C THR A 21 17.98 -0.71 -2.09
N LYS A 22 17.48 -1.08 -0.91
CA LYS A 22 17.81 -2.37 -0.26
C LYS A 22 17.23 -3.56 -1.01
N THR A 23 15.96 -3.45 -1.44
CA THR A 23 15.30 -4.49 -2.24
C THR A 23 16.01 -4.65 -3.58
N ARG A 24 16.30 -3.52 -4.22
CA ARG A 24 16.98 -3.50 -5.51
C ARG A 24 18.38 -4.09 -5.42
N ALA A 25 19.19 -3.71 -4.43
CA ALA A 25 20.53 -4.26 -4.26
C ALA A 25 20.52 -5.80 -4.12
N ALA A 26 19.57 -6.34 -3.36
CA ALA A 26 19.44 -7.78 -3.19
C ALA A 26 18.88 -8.49 -4.44
N LEU A 27 17.94 -7.86 -5.16
CA LEU A 27 17.25 -8.48 -6.29
C LEU A 27 18.01 -8.30 -7.60
N VAL A 28 18.54 -7.08 -7.87
CA VAL A 28 19.18 -6.76 -9.16
C VAL A 28 20.48 -7.53 -9.33
N GLU A 29 21.30 -7.63 -8.27
CA GLU A 29 22.55 -8.39 -8.33
C GLU A 29 22.28 -9.86 -8.73
N THR A 30 21.32 -10.51 -8.07
CA THR A 30 20.96 -11.91 -8.34
C THR A 30 20.23 -12.06 -9.69
N LEU A 31 19.36 -11.12 -10.08
CA LEU A 31 18.72 -11.13 -11.39
C LEU A 31 19.71 -10.89 -12.51
N ASP A 32 20.65 -9.95 -12.35
CA ASP A 32 21.69 -9.71 -13.35
C ASP A 32 22.56 -10.95 -13.57
N GLU A 33 22.88 -11.71 -12.52
CA GLU A 33 23.56 -13.01 -12.66
C GLU A 33 22.75 -13.98 -13.53
N VAL A 34 21.45 -14.14 -13.27
CA VAL A 34 20.56 -14.99 -14.07
C VAL A 34 20.47 -14.49 -15.53
N PHE A 35 20.34 -13.17 -15.73
CA PHE A 35 20.24 -12.57 -17.06
C PHE A 35 21.60 -12.37 -17.76
N THR A 36 22.73 -12.76 -17.16
CA THR A 36 24.02 -12.90 -17.85
C THR A 36 24.27 -14.31 -18.39
N ALA A 37 23.35 -15.24 -18.16
CA ALA A 37 23.41 -16.58 -18.77
C ALA A 37 23.54 -16.49 -20.29
N ASN A 38 24.27 -17.44 -20.89
CA ASN A 38 24.47 -17.44 -22.34
C ASN A 38 23.26 -18.00 -23.11
N GLU A 39 22.43 -18.80 -22.47
CA GLU A 39 21.30 -19.51 -23.08
C GLU A 39 20.06 -19.41 -22.17
N ILE A 40 18.88 -19.41 -22.79
CA ILE A 40 17.59 -19.48 -22.12
C ILE A 40 17.14 -20.97 -22.16
N ASP A 41 17.60 -21.71 -21.17
CA ASP A 41 17.32 -23.14 -20.98
C ASP A 41 16.45 -23.38 -19.72
N ASP A 42 16.31 -24.64 -19.33
CA ASP A 42 15.53 -24.96 -18.13
C ASP A 42 16.21 -24.49 -16.82
N ASP A 43 17.55 -24.48 -16.77
CA ASP A 43 18.30 -23.99 -15.61
C ASP A 43 18.09 -22.49 -15.46
N PHE A 44 18.10 -21.71 -16.54
CA PHE A 44 17.74 -20.29 -16.51
C PHE A 44 16.37 -20.01 -15.84
N TYR A 45 15.34 -20.80 -16.19
CA TYR A 45 14.02 -20.60 -15.59
C TYR A 45 13.98 -21.03 -14.12
N TYR A 46 14.74 -22.03 -13.74
CA TYR A 46 14.85 -22.49 -12.36
C TYR A 46 15.52 -21.43 -11.47
N ASP A 47 16.67 -20.90 -11.91
CA ASP A 47 17.40 -19.85 -11.19
C ASP A 47 16.57 -18.55 -11.08
N LEU A 48 15.83 -18.24 -12.14
CA LEU A 48 14.92 -17.09 -12.13
C LEU A 48 13.78 -17.26 -11.11
N GLU A 49 13.16 -18.45 -11.03
CA GLU A 49 12.12 -18.75 -10.04
C GLU A 49 12.69 -18.61 -8.62
N GLU A 50 13.85 -19.17 -8.33
CA GLU A 50 14.50 -19.09 -7.03
C GLU A 50 14.79 -17.63 -6.67
N THR A 51 15.35 -16.85 -7.58
CA THR A 51 15.64 -15.43 -7.38
C THR A 51 14.38 -14.63 -7.05
N LEU A 52 13.28 -14.84 -7.75
CA LEU A 52 12.01 -14.16 -7.47
C LEU A 52 11.42 -14.57 -6.13
N ILE A 53 11.58 -15.82 -5.71
CA ILE A 53 11.16 -16.30 -4.38
C ILE A 53 11.98 -15.62 -3.28
N LEU A 54 13.30 -15.52 -3.44
CA LEU A 54 14.20 -14.84 -2.51
C LEU A 54 13.89 -13.35 -2.38
N ALA A 55 13.36 -12.74 -3.44
CA ALA A 55 12.87 -11.35 -3.43
C ALA A 55 11.49 -11.17 -2.77
N ASP A 56 10.96 -12.20 -2.10
CA ASP A 56 9.65 -12.21 -1.41
C ASP A 56 8.41 -12.14 -2.35
N LEU A 57 8.54 -12.47 -3.65
CA LEU A 57 7.35 -12.67 -4.49
C LEU A 57 6.51 -13.87 -4.01
N GLY A 58 7.14 -14.80 -3.27
CA GLY A 58 6.52 -16.05 -2.89
C GLY A 58 6.39 -17.03 -4.08
N ARG A 59 6.30 -18.32 -3.76
CA ARG A 59 6.35 -19.38 -4.76
C ARG A 59 5.27 -19.29 -5.84
N THR A 60 4.04 -18.99 -5.44
CA THR A 60 2.90 -18.95 -6.38
C THR A 60 3.06 -17.86 -7.43
N THR A 61 3.42 -16.66 -7.00
CA THR A 61 3.61 -15.49 -7.87
C THR A 61 4.86 -15.63 -8.73
N ALA A 62 5.98 -16.11 -8.15
CA ALA A 62 7.21 -16.38 -8.88
C ALA A 62 7.00 -17.39 -10.01
N LEU A 63 6.35 -18.53 -9.73
CA LEU A 63 6.03 -19.53 -10.75
C LEU A 63 5.16 -18.95 -11.86
N ARG A 64 4.13 -18.14 -11.53
CA ARG A 64 3.29 -17.49 -12.55
C ARG A 64 4.10 -16.54 -13.44
N ALA A 65 5.00 -15.74 -12.87
CA ALA A 65 5.86 -14.83 -13.61
C ALA A 65 6.78 -15.61 -14.59
N VAL A 66 7.42 -16.69 -14.11
CA VAL A 66 8.31 -17.54 -14.93
C VAL A 66 7.53 -18.24 -16.05
N VAL A 67 6.35 -18.78 -15.76
CA VAL A 67 5.48 -19.41 -16.78
C VAL A 67 5.06 -18.39 -17.84
N ALA A 68 4.68 -17.17 -17.42
CA ALA A 68 4.34 -16.10 -18.36
C ALA A 68 5.54 -15.70 -19.24
N LEU A 69 6.74 -15.61 -18.66
CA LEU A 69 7.96 -15.34 -19.41
C LEU A 69 8.27 -16.44 -20.42
N ARG A 70 8.24 -17.71 -19.99
CA ARG A 70 8.45 -18.86 -20.89
C ARG A 70 7.47 -18.84 -22.06
N HIS A 71 6.20 -18.55 -21.79
CA HIS A 71 5.18 -18.42 -22.83
C HIS A 71 5.50 -17.26 -23.79
N ARG A 72 5.85 -16.08 -23.27
CA ARG A 72 6.20 -14.92 -24.09
C ARG A 72 7.44 -15.18 -24.95
N ILE A 73 8.50 -15.75 -24.39
CA ILE A 73 9.72 -16.13 -25.11
C ILE A 73 9.39 -17.04 -26.30
N ASN A 74 8.59 -18.09 -26.08
CA ASN A 74 8.23 -19.04 -27.13
C ASN A 74 7.33 -18.41 -28.20
N THR A 75 6.39 -17.56 -27.86
CA THR A 75 5.44 -16.94 -28.80
C THR A 75 6.04 -15.82 -29.61
N THR A 76 6.97 -15.06 -29.05
CA THR A 76 7.64 -13.92 -29.72
C THR A 76 9.05 -14.26 -30.23
N ASN A 77 9.50 -15.53 -30.08
CA ASN A 77 10.80 -16.01 -30.50
C ASN A 77 11.98 -15.19 -29.97
N ILE A 78 11.91 -14.80 -28.69
CA ILE A 78 12.99 -14.10 -27.99
C ILE A 78 14.16 -15.09 -27.84
N LYS A 79 15.35 -14.67 -28.33
CA LYS A 79 16.58 -15.47 -28.25
C LYS A 79 17.66 -14.82 -27.39
N LYS A 80 17.50 -13.52 -27.12
CA LYS A 80 18.48 -12.73 -26.34
C LYS A 80 18.01 -12.59 -24.91
N VAL A 81 18.91 -12.81 -23.98
CA VAL A 81 18.63 -12.73 -22.54
C VAL A 81 18.23 -11.32 -22.12
N GLU A 82 18.80 -10.27 -22.74
CA GLU A 82 18.41 -8.88 -22.47
C GLU A 82 16.94 -8.63 -22.81
N LYS A 83 16.44 -9.24 -23.90
CA LYS A 83 15.03 -9.14 -24.28
C LYS A 83 14.12 -9.96 -23.37
N ALA A 84 14.62 -11.03 -22.79
CA ALA A 84 13.89 -11.78 -21.76
C ALA A 84 13.78 -10.96 -20.47
N LYS A 85 14.80 -10.16 -20.09
CA LYS A 85 14.75 -9.22 -18.97
C LYS A 85 13.67 -8.16 -19.18
N GLU A 86 13.67 -7.48 -20.34
CA GLU A 86 12.63 -6.50 -20.68
C GLU A 86 11.21 -7.12 -20.60
N ALA A 87 11.05 -8.34 -21.14
CA ALA A 87 9.78 -9.06 -21.10
C ALA A 87 9.36 -9.40 -19.66
N MET A 88 10.31 -9.73 -18.76
CA MET A 88 10.02 -9.96 -17.34
C MET A 88 9.57 -8.68 -16.65
N GLU A 89 10.21 -7.55 -16.93
CA GLU A 89 9.80 -6.24 -16.38
C GLU A 89 8.35 -5.92 -16.74
N GLU A 90 7.97 -6.12 -18.01
CA GLU A 90 6.59 -5.92 -18.45
C GLU A 90 5.61 -6.90 -17.77
N ILE A 91 5.99 -8.18 -17.62
CA ILE A 91 5.16 -9.18 -16.94
C ILE A 91 4.91 -8.78 -15.48
N LEU A 92 5.95 -8.39 -14.75
CA LEU A 92 5.81 -7.97 -13.36
C LEU A 92 5.00 -6.67 -13.24
N ALA A 93 5.15 -5.73 -14.18
CA ALA A 93 4.31 -4.53 -14.25
C ALA A 93 2.84 -4.89 -14.50
N ASP A 94 2.56 -5.83 -15.41
CA ASP A 94 1.20 -6.29 -15.70
C ASP A 94 0.57 -7.01 -14.49
N MET A 95 1.33 -7.78 -13.71
CA MET A 95 0.87 -8.40 -12.47
C MET A 95 0.48 -7.37 -11.38
N LEU A 96 1.06 -6.18 -11.43
CA LEU A 96 0.74 -5.06 -10.53
C LEU A 96 -0.50 -4.27 -10.97
N LYS A 97 -0.93 -4.38 -12.24
CA LYS A 97 -2.06 -3.64 -12.81
C LYS A 97 -3.39 -4.29 -12.43
N VAL A 98 -3.75 -4.16 -11.16
CA VAL A 98 -4.98 -4.71 -10.60
C VAL A 98 -5.92 -3.55 -10.25
N GLY A 99 -7.07 -3.48 -10.91
CA GLY A 99 -8.12 -2.50 -10.61
C GLY A 99 -7.69 -1.04 -10.69
N ASP A 100 -8.42 -0.17 -9.97
CA ASP A 100 -8.13 1.26 -9.90
C ASP A 100 -7.20 1.56 -8.72
N THR A 101 -6.00 2.09 -9.00
CA THR A 101 -5.00 2.43 -7.99
C THR A 101 -5.28 3.76 -7.28
N THR A 102 -6.29 4.53 -7.71
CA THR A 102 -6.67 5.80 -7.09
C THR A 102 -7.71 5.60 -5.99
N LEU A 103 -7.76 6.52 -5.01
CA LEU A 103 -8.87 6.55 -4.05
C LEU A 103 -10.11 7.14 -4.71
N LYS A 104 -11.23 6.46 -4.57
CA LYS A 104 -12.52 6.96 -5.04
C LYS A 104 -13.13 7.89 -4.00
N LEU A 105 -13.06 9.20 -4.24
CA LEU A 105 -13.46 10.27 -3.33
C LEU A 105 -14.30 11.33 -4.05
N SER A 106 -15.37 10.90 -4.77
CA SER A 106 -16.22 11.78 -5.57
C SER A 106 -17.43 12.34 -4.80
N THR A 107 -17.77 11.74 -3.67
CA THR A 107 -18.89 12.16 -2.82
C THR A 107 -18.45 13.07 -1.67
N LYS A 108 -19.41 13.76 -1.04
CA LYS A 108 -19.17 14.66 0.07
C LYS A 108 -20.12 14.36 1.25
N PRO A 109 -19.63 13.75 2.34
CA PRO A 109 -18.28 13.21 2.50
C PRO A 109 -18.10 11.87 1.80
N SER A 110 -16.86 11.58 1.38
CA SER A 110 -16.38 10.22 1.10
C SER A 110 -15.76 9.63 2.36
N VAL A 111 -15.66 8.31 2.47
CA VAL A 111 -15.16 7.63 3.67
C VAL A 111 -13.96 6.75 3.31
N ILE A 112 -12.88 6.85 4.11
CA ILE A 112 -11.74 5.93 4.09
C ILE A 112 -11.68 5.24 5.44
N LEU A 113 -11.96 3.94 5.48
CA LEU A 113 -11.77 3.09 6.65
C LEU A 113 -10.38 2.46 6.57
N VAL A 114 -9.49 2.77 7.51
CA VAL A 114 -8.11 2.27 7.52
C VAL A 114 -7.98 1.11 8.49
N ILE A 115 -7.60 -0.05 7.97
CA ILE A 115 -7.47 -1.31 8.72
C ILE A 115 -6.06 -1.90 8.59
N GLY A 116 -5.73 -2.88 9.43
CA GLY A 116 -4.43 -3.56 9.45
C GLY A 116 -3.99 -3.90 10.87
N VAL A 117 -2.99 -4.74 11.04
CA VAL A 117 -2.50 -5.12 12.37
C VAL A 117 -1.81 -3.95 13.10
N ASN A 118 -1.57 -4.09 14.40
CA ASN A 118 -0.85 -3.06 15.14
C ASN A 118 0.61 -2.96 14.68
N GLY A 119 1.14 -1.73 14.60
CA GLY A 119 2.53 -1.46 14.24
C GLY A 119 2.83 -1.38 12.74
N VAL A 120 1.87 -1.64 11.86
CA VAL A 120 2.07 -1.54 10.40
C VAL A 120 2.10 -0.10 9.88
N GLY A 121 1.80 0.90 10.71
CA GLY A 121 1.82 2.31 10.31
C GLY A 121 0.46 2.89 9.93
N LYS A 122 -0.69 2.34 10.39
CA LYS A 122 -2.03 2.86 10.09
C LYS A 122 -2.16 4.34 10.41
N THR A 123 -1.94 4.75 11.65
CA THR A 123 -2.09 6.14 12.11
C THR A 123 -1.18 7.10 11.34
N THR A 124 0.06 6.68 11.04
CA THR A 124 0.98 7.44 10.21
C THR A 124 0.49 7.55 8.76
N THR A 125 -0.02 6.47 8.17
CA THR A 125 -0.60 6.47 6.82
C THR A 125 -1.81 7.39 6.74
N ILE A 126 -2.70 7.35 7.74
CA ILE A 126 -3.84 8.26 7.86
C ILE A 126 -3.39 9.72 7.86
N GLY A 127 -2.41 10.06 8.70
CA GLY A 127 -1.89 11.42 8.78
C GLY A 127 -1.27 11.92 7.47
N LYS A 128 -0.53 11.06 6.78
CA LYS A 128 0.07 11.37 5.47
C LYS A 128 -1.00 11.55 4.38
N ILE A 129 -2.01 10.68 4.31
CA ILE A 129 -3.15 10.83 3.39
C ILE A 129 -3.93 12.11 3.71
N ALA A 130 -4.22 12.38 4.98
CA ALA A 130 -4.90 13.61 5.40
C ALA A 130 -4.15 14.86 4.94
N LYS A 131 -2.82 14.90 5.14
CA LYS A 131 -1.98 16.00 4.68
C LYS A 131 -2.07 16.20 3.16
N GLN A 132 -1.95 15.13 2.38
CA GLN A 132 -2.06 15.20 0.91
C GLN A 132 -3.43 15.71 0.46
N LEU A 133 -4.52 15.27 1.11
CA LEU A 133 -5.87 15.72 0.78
C LEU A 133 -6.10 17.19 1.15
N VAL A 134 -5.60 17.63 2.31
CA VAL A 134 -5.69 19.03 2.74
C VAL A 134 -4.87 19.93 1.81
N ASP A 135 -3.67 19.51 1.39
CA ASP A 135 -2.85 20.24 0.42
C ASP A 135 -3.51 20.36 -0.96
N GLN A 136 -4.40 19.42 -1.30
CA GLN A 136 -5.27 19.48 -2.48
C GLN A 136 -6.54 20.34 -2.28
N GLY A 137 -6.67 21.00 -1.12
CA GLY A 137 -7.81 21.88 -0.80
C GLY A 137 -9.05 21.14 -0.28
N LYS A 138 -8.95 19.86 0.08
CA LYS A 138 -10.07 19.12 0.68
C LYS A 138 -10.14 19.34 2.19
N SER A 139 -11.35 19.46 2.72
CA SER A 139 -11.61 19.44 4.17
C SER A 139 -11.69 17.98 4.65
N VAL A 140 -10.84 17.64 5.62
CA VAL A 140 -10.68 16.26 6.13
C VAL A 140 -11.09 16.19 7.60
N MET A 141 -11.89 15.16 7.95
CA MET A 141 -12.25 14.78 9.31
C MET A 141 -11.56 13.46 9.66
N LEU A 142 -10.70 13.47 10.68
CA LEU A 142 -10.11 12.27 11.25
C LEU A 142 -10.97 11.73 12.38
N VAL A 143 -11.09 10.41 12.49
CA VAL A 143 -11.88 9.72 13.52
C VAL A 143 -11.01 8.70 14.23
N ALA A 144 -10.77 8.92 15.55
CA ALA A 144 -9.96 8.05 16.38
C ALA A 144 -10.75 6.80 16.83
N GLY A 145 -10.95 5.83 15.92
CA GLY A 145 -11.70 4.60 16.20
C GLY A 145 -10.87 3.51 16.92
N ASP A 146 -9.53 3.60 17.02
CA ASP A 146 -8.72 2.75 17.91
C ASP A 146 -8.82 3.26 19.36
N THR A 147 -9.98 3.05 19.98
CA THR A 147 -10.27 3.52 21.34
C THR A 147 -9.59 2.72 22.44
N PHE A 148 -8.94 1.61 22.09
CA PHE A 148 -8.25 0.75 23.07
C PHE A 148 -6.83 1.22 23.37
N ARG A 149 -6.32 2.18 22.62
CA ARG A 149 -4.94 2.65 22.72
C ARG A 149 -4.91 4.17 22.80
N ALA A 150 -4.81 4.70 24.03
CA ALA A 150 -4.70 6.15 24.26
C ALA A 150 -3.58 6.78 23.38
N ALA A 151 -2.41 6.15 23.33
CA ALA A 151 -1.29 6.62 22.52
C ALA A 151 -1.59 6.67 21.00
N ALA A 152 -2.52 5.85 20.48
CA ALA A 152 -2.91 5.91 19.08
C ALA A 152 -3.78 7.13 18.79
N ALA A 153 -4.71 7.45 19.70
CA ALA A 153 -5.54 8.65 19.62
C ALA A 153 -4.69 9.93 19.73
N ASP A 154 -3.73 9.97 20.67
CA ASP A 154 -2.81 11.11 20.83
C ASP A 154 -1.91 11.29 19.58
N GLN A 155 -1.43 10.19 19.01
CA GLN A 155 -0.67 10.24 17.76
C GLN A 155 -1.51 10.76 16.59
N LEU A 156 -2.79 10.35 16.51
CA LEU A 156 -3.70 10.82 15.46
C LEU A 156 -3.99 12.32 15.61
N GLU A 157 -4.10 12.82 16.85
CA GLU A 157 -4.27 14.24 17.13
C GLU A 157 -3.07 15.08 16.65
N ILE A 158 -1.84 14.62 16.91
CA ILE A 158 -0.63 15.25 16.37
C ILE A 158 -0.66 15.31 14.84
N TRP A 159 -1.14 14.25 14.20
CA TRP A 159 -1.29 14.24 12.75
C TRP A 159 -2.40 15.18 12.26
N ALA A 160 -3.50 15.30 12.99
CA ALA A 160 -4.57 16.28 12.70
C ALA A 160 -4.02 17.72 12.73
N GLU A 161 -3.28 18.08 13.76
CA GLU A 161 -2.63 19.39 13.86
C GLU A 161 -1.65 19.67 12.72
N ARG A 162 -0.78 18.68 12.41
CA ARG A 162 0.23 18.80 11.34
C ARG A 162 -0.37 18.88 9.94
N SER A 163 -1.46 18.18 9.69
CA SER A 163 -2.12 18.17 8.40
C SER A 163 -3.11 19.32 8.21
N GLY A 164 -3.60 19.92 9.28
CA GLY A 164 -4.69 20.89 9.26
C GLY A 164 -6.07 20.23 9.12
N ALA A 165 -6.18 18.94 9.43
CA ALA A 165 -7.43 18.21 9.46
C ALA A 165 -8.17 18.40 10.79
N ASP A 166 -9.50 18.33 10.75
CA ASP A 166 -10.32 18.20 11.97
C ASP A 166 -10.19 16.79 12.56
N ILE A 167 -10.45 16.65 13.88
CA ILE A 167 -10.44 15.34 14.54
C ILE A 167 -11.63 15.18 15.49
N VAL A 168 -12.17 13.95 15.54
CA VAL A 168 -13.12 13.49 16.57
C VAL A 168 -12.49 12.31 17.31
N ARG A 169 -12.40 12.45 18.63
CA ARG A 169 -11.93 11.42 19.56
C ARG A 169 -12.81 11.38 20.80
N GLN A 170 -12.83 10.24 21.49
CA GLN A 170 -13.46 10.06 22.79
C GLN A 170 -12.44 9.52 23.79
N HIS A 171 -12.87 9.26 25.03
CA HIS A 171 -12.03 8.69 26.07
C HIS A 171 -11.62 7.23 25.73
N GLU A 172 -10.53 6.79 26.32
CA GLU A 172 -10.07 5.41 26.19
C GLU A 172 -11.16 4.42 26.64
N GLY A 173 -11.37 3.35 25.88
CA GLY A 173 -12.40 2.34 26.13
C GLY A 173 -13.80 2.71 25.65
N ALA A 174 -13.98 3.87 25.00
CA ALA A 174 -15.25 4.20 24.35
C ALA A 174 -15.59 3.16 23.25
N ASP A 175 -16.88 3.03 22.90
CA ASP A 175 -17.29 2.15 21.80
C ASP A 175 -16.83 2.71 20.45
N PRO A 176 -15.97 2.01 19.68
CA PRO A 176 -15.47 2.49 18.39
C PRO A 176 -16.57 2.94 17.43
N ALA A 177 -17.70 2.23 17.40
CA ALA A 177 -18.83 2.57 16.54
C ALA A 177 -19.51 3.88 16.96
N SER A 178 -19.52 4.23 18.25
CA SER A 178 -20.03 5.52 18.74
C SER A 178 -19.11 6.66 18.30
N VAL A 179 -17.79 6.49 18.39
CA VAL A 179 -16.81 7.48 17.92
C VAL A 179 -16.96 7.73 16.42
N VAL A 180 -17.14 6.66 15.64
CA VAL A 180 -17.37 6.76 14.19
C VAL A 180 -18.68 7.47 13.89
N TYR A 181 -19.75 7.21 14.63
CA TYR A 181 -21.01 7.90 14.48
C TYR A 181 -20.84 9.41 14.71
N ASP A 182 -20.22 9.81 15.83
CA ASP A 182 -19.98 11.22 16.15
C ASP A 182 -19.09 11.91 15.11
N GLY A 183 -18.05 11.19 14.61
CA GLY A 183 -17.18 11.66 13.54
C GLY A 183 -17.95 11.96 12.25
N ILE A 184 -18.84 11.06 11.84
CA ILE A 184 -19.70 11.26 10.67
C ILE A 184 -20.66 12.42 10.86
N GLN A 185 -21.32 12.55 12.04
CA GLN A 185 -22.22 13.66 12.31
C GLN A 185 -21.46 15.00 12.31
N SER A 186 -20.27 15.06 12.90
CA SER A 186 -19.40 16.23 12.86
C SER A 186 -18.98 16.59 11.43
N ALA A 187 -18.60 15.60 10.62
CA ALA A 187 -18.23 15.81 9.21
C ALA A 187 -19.40 16.38 8.40
N LYS A 188 -20.62 15.85 8.57
CA LYS A 188 -21.84 16.38 7.94
C LYS A 188 -22.10 17.82 8.35
N ALA A 189 -22.01 18.12 9.64
CA ALA A 189 -22.28 19.48 10.17
C ALA A 189 -21.27 20.51 9.65
N ARG A 190 -20.00 20.12 9.48
CA ARG A 190 -18.92 20.98 8.98
C ARG A 190 -18.81 20.99 7.45
N GLY A 191 -19.51 20.08 6.75
CA GLY A 191 -19.43 19.94 5.30
C GLY A 191 -18.05 19.42 4.86
N SER A 192 -17.45 18.49 5.62
CA SER A 192 -16.16 17.88 5.29
C SER A 192 -16.25 17.11 3.98
N ASP A 193 -15.15 17.11 3.19
CA ASP A 193 -15.08 16.37 1.92
C ASP A 193 -14.77 14.89 2.15
N VAL A 194 -13.93 14.59 3.15
CA VAL A 194 -13.47 13.23 3.42
C VAL A 194 -13.46 12.95 4.92
N VAL A 195 -13.94 11.75 5.30
CA VAL A 195 -13.80 11.19 6.66
C VAL A 195 -12.80 10.05 6.61
N ILE A 196 -11.74 10.09 7.42
CA ILE A 196 -10.75 9.01 7.55
C ILE A 196 -10.87 8.41 8.94
N ILE A 197 -11.14 7.10 9.02
CA ILE A 197 -11.40 6.38 10.26
C ILE A 197 -10.20 5.48 10.58
N ASP A 198 -9.51 5.74 11.70
CA ASP A 198 -8.51 4.80 12.27
C ASP A 198 -9.24 3.67 13.00
N THR A 199 -8.68 2.45 12.96
CA THR A 199 -9.27 1.28 13.62
C THR A 199 -8.25 0.50 14.44
N ALA A 200 -8.72 -0.26 15.41
CA ALA A 200 -7.89 -1.22 16.12
C ALA A 200 -7.34 -2.32 15.18
N GLY A 201 -6.16 -2.83 15.50
CA GLY A 201 -5.44 -3.83 14.67
C GLY A 201 -5.24 -5.17 15.37
N ARG A 202 -6.24 -5.67 16.12
CA ARG A 202 -6.12 -6.88 16.98
C ARG A 202 -6.47 -8.15 16.22
N LEU A 203 -5.70 -8.49 15.18
CA LEU A 203 -5.96 -9.66 14.33
C LEU A 203 -5.88 -11.01 15.09
N HIS A 204 -5.10 -11.09 16.18
CA HIS A 204 -5.03 -12.27 17.04
C HIS A 204 -6.40 -12.63 17.68
N ASN A 205 -7.34 -11.68 17.76
CA ASN A 205 -8.73 -11.92 18.13
C ASN A 205 -9.63 -11.64 16.91
N LYS A 206 -9.51 -12.50 15.90
CA LYS A 206 -10.17 -12.35 14.59
C LYS A 206 -11.68 -12.09 14.73
N GLN A 207 -12.36 -12.82 15.64
CA GLN A 207 -13.82 -12.71 15.82
C GLN A 207 -14.22 -11.33 16.36
N ASN A 208 -13.51 -10.83 17.36
CA ASN A 208 -13.82 -9.51 17.94
C ASN A 208 -13.54 -8.40 16.94
N LEU A 209 -12.40 -8.47 16.21
CA LEU A 209 -12.08 -7.51 15.17
C LEU A 209 -13.12 -7.50 14.05
N MET A 210 -13.57 -8.69 13.62
CA MET A 210 -14.63 -8.82 12.61
C MET A 210 -15.95 -8.19 13.09
N ASN A 211 -16.35 -8.44 14.35
CA ASN A 211 -17.55 -7.85 14.93
C ASN A 211 -17.47 -6.32 15.00
N GLU A 212 -16.30 -5.78 15.39
CA GLU A 212 -16.04 -4.34 15.46
C GLU A 212 -16.10 -3.71 14.06
N LEU A 213 -15.37 -4.24 13.09
CA LEU A 213 -15.37 -3.74 11.71
C LEU A 213 -16.76 -3.82 11.06
N ASN A 214 -17.50 -4.90 11.31
CA ASN A 214 -18.89 -5.03 10.85
C ASN A 214 -19.80 -3.97 11.48
N LYS A 215 -19.63 -3.66 12.77
CA LYS A 215 -20.40 -2.63 13.46
C LYS A 215 -20.11 -1.25 12.88
N ILE A 216 -18.82 -0.92 12.68
CA ILE A 216 -18.40 0.31 12.02
C ILE A 216 -18.97 0.41 10.60
N SER A 217 -18.83 -0.63 9.77
CA SER A 217 -19.39 -0.67 8.42
C SER A 217 -20.89 -0.43 8.39
N ARG A 218 -21.64 -0.99 9.33
CA ARG A 218 -23.11 -0.77 9.43
C ARG A 218 -23.42 0.69 9.74
N ILE A 219 -22.66 1.34 10.64
CA ILE A 219 -22.83 2.77 10.94
C ILE A 219 -22.54 3.60 9.70
N VAL A 220 -21.39 3.38 9.03
CA VAL A 220 -21.02 4.10 7.80
C VAL A 220 -22.10 3.94 6.72
N ASN A 221 -22.60 2.71 6.49
CA ASN A 221 -23.61 2.44 5.47
C ASN A 221 -24.96 3.08 5.81
N ARG A 222 -25.33 3.12 7.09
CA ARG A 222 -26.58 3.73 7.54
C ARG A 222 -26.53 5.26 7.43
N GLU A 223 -25.43 5.86 7.89
CA GLU A 223 -25.31 7.33 7.96
C GLU A 223 -24.93 7.96 6.61
N LEU A 224 -24.23 7.21 5.76
CA LEU A 224 -23.72 7.65 4.47
C LEU A 224 -23.97 6.58 3.39
N PRO A 225 -25.26 6.29 3.04
CA PRO A 225 -25.60 5.21 2.11
C PRO A 225 -24.99 5.39 0.73
N ASP A 226 -24.97 6.62 0.21
CA ASP A 226 -24.53 6.96 -1.14
C ASP A 226 -23.07 7.44 -1.23
N ALA A 227 -22.32 7.40 -0.12
CA ALA A 227 -20.94 7.83 -0.11
C ALA A 227 -20.00 6.85 -0.82
N ASP A 228 -18.97 7.39 -1.45
CA ASP A 228 -17.81 6.58 -1.82
C ASP A 228 -17.14 6.06 -0.55
N LYS A 229 -16.86 4.77 -0.53
CA LYS A 229 -16.32 4.06 0.63
C LYS A 229 -15.09 3.26 0.22
N GLU A 230 -13.95 3.61 0.79
CA GLU A 230 -12.70 2.88 0.64
C GLU A 230 -12.37 2.16 1.94
N VAL A 231 -12.05 0.88 1.85
CA VAL A 231 -11.47 0.10 2.94
C VAL A 231 -10.01 -0.13 2.60
N LEU A 232 -9.13 0.68 3.18
CA LEU A 232 -7.71 0.69 2.92
C LEU A 232 -6.98 -0.20 3.92
N LEU A 233 -6.44 -1.33 3.46
CA LEU A 233 -5.61 -2.22 4.26
C LEU A 233 -4.16 -1.74 4.25
N VAL A 234 -3.60 -1.47 5.43
CA VAL A 234 -2.19 -1.10 5.60
C VAL A 234 -1.38 -2.35 5.94
N LEU A 235 -0.33 -2.60 5.17
CA LEU A 235 0.60 -3.71 5.34
C LEU A 235 2.03 -3.19 5.55
N ASP A 236 2.78 -3.86 6.40
CA ASP A 236 4.19 -3.59 6.62
C ASP A 236 5.03 -4.44 5.64
N GLY A 237 5.72 -3.82 4.68
CA GLY A 237 6.55 -4.48 3.68
C GLY A 237 7.69 -5.30 4.28
N THR A 238 8.15 -4.97 5.50
CA THR A 238 9.22 -5.72 6.17
C THR A 238 8.80 -7.13 6.61
N THR A 239 7.48 -7.36 6.71
CA THR A 239 6.94 -8.66 7.14
C THR A 239 6.93 -9.72 6.04
N GLY A 240 7.13 -9.33 4.77
CA GLY A 240 7.20 -10.24 3.64
C GLY A 240 5.95 -11.13 3.53
N GLN A 241 6.12 -12.42 3.29
CA GLN A 241 5.03 -13.39 3.13
C GLN A 241 4.05 -13.44 4.32
N ASN A 242 4.49 -13.11 5.54
CA ASN A 242 3.56 -13.00 6.68
C ASN A 242 2.55 -11.86 6.47
N GLY A 243 2.95 -10.76 5.84
CA GLY A 243 2.04 -9.67 5.46
C GLY A 243 0.95 -10.14 4.48
N LEU A 244 1.30 -10.98 3.51
CA LEU A 244 0.34 -11.58 2.58
C LEU A 244 -0.68 -12.48 3.30
N ILE A 245 -0.24 -13.27 4.27
CA ILE A 245 -1.15 -14.12 5.08
C ILE A 245 -2.13 -13.24 5.87
N GLN A 246 -1.66 -12.16 6.48
CA GLN A 246 -2.52 -11.19 7.17
C GLN A 246 -3.51 -10.55 6.20
N ALA A 247 -3.05 -10.14 5.02
CA ALA A 247 -3.89 -9.51 4.00
C ALA A 247 -5.01 -10.44 3.52
N LYS A 248 -4.75 -11.74 3.32
CA LYS A 248 -5.76 -12.75 3.01
C LYS A 248 -6.85 -12.81 4.10
N GLN A 249 -6.45 -12.76 5.36
CA GLN A 249 -7.41 -12.77 6.49
C GLN A 249 -8.26 -11.50 6.52
N PHE A 250 -7.68 -10.31 6.29
CA PHE A 250 -8.44 -9.07 6.23
C PHE A 250 -9.37 -9.00 5.02
N LYS A 251 -8.95 -9.52 3.85
CA LYS A 251 -9.81 -9.62 2.66
C LYS A 251 -11.10 -10.38 2.94
N GLU A 252 -11.01 -11.47 3.71
CA GLU A 252 -12.18 -12.28 4.07
C GLU A 252 -13.18 -11.56 4.98
N ILE A 253 -12.73 -10.61 5.81
CA ILE A 253 -13.54 -10.04 6.89
C ILE A 253 -13.98 -8.60 6.67
N ALA A 254 -13.31 -7.82 5.82
CA ALA A 254 -13.47 -6.38 5.81
C ALA A 254 -13.81 -5.75 4.45
N GLY A 255 -13.98 -6.54 3.38
CA GLY A 255 -14.30 -5.97 2.06
C GLY A 255 -13.26 -4.95 1.57
N VAL A 256 -11.97 -5.30 1.66
CA VAL A 256 -10.84 -4.46 1.29
C VAL A 256 -10.94 -3.97 -0.15
N THR A 257 -10.86 -2.66 -0.38
CA THR A 257 -10.93 -2.03 -1.71
C THR A 257 -9.56 -1.57 -2.22
N GLY A 258 -8.58 -1.41 -1.33
CA GLY A 258 -7.24 -0.98 -1.68
C GLY A 258 -6.22 -1.32 -0.61
N ILE A 259 -4.96 -1.32 -0.99
CA ILE A 259 -3.84 -1.67 -0.11
C ILE A 259 -2.83 -0.52 -0.09
N ALA A 260 -2.30 -0.22 1.10
CA ALA A 260 -1.12 0.62 1.28
C ALA A 260 0.02 -0.24 1.86
N VAL A 261 1.15 -0.32 1.18
CA VAL A 261 2.33 -1.04 1.66
C VAL A 261 3.35 -0.04 2.20
N THR A 262 3.68 -0.16 3.48
CA THR A 262 4.58 0.77 4.20
C THR A 262 5.98 0.17 4.41
N LYS A 263 6.94 1.02 4.81
CA LYS A 263 8.30 0.63 5.24
C LYS A 263 9.12 -0.10 4.18
N LEU A 264 8.90 0.21 2.91
CA LEU A 264 9.67 -0.42 1.82
C LEU A 264 11.14 0.00 1.83
N ASP A 265 11.48 1.17 2.37
CA ASP A 265 12.85 1.67 2.57
C ASP A 265 13.64 0.85 3.60
N GLY A 266 12.95 0.16 4.48
CA GLY A 266 13.54 -0.69 5.52
C GLY A 266 13.88 -2.12 5.10
N THR A 267 13.45 -2.58 3.91
CA THR A 267 13.44 -4.01 3.58
C THR A 267 14.13 -4.34 2.26
N ALA A 268 14.65 -5.56 2.16
CA ALA A 268 15.04 -6.22 0.90
C ALA A 268 13.86 -7.01 0.26
N LYS A 269 12.67 -6.97 0.87
CA LYS A 269 11.51 -7.81 0.52
C LYS A 269 10.45 -7.08 -0.30
N GLY A 270 10.82 -6.09 -1.11
CA GLY A 270 9.87 -5.27 -1.87
C GLY A 270 9.04 -6.02 -2.91
N GLY A 271 9.46 -7.23 -3.32
CA GLY A 271 8.67 -8.13 -4.16
C GLY A 271 7.33 -8.54 -3.57
N ILE A 272 7.16 -8.39 -2.25
CA ILE A 272 5.86 -8.63 -1.58
C ILE A 272 4.73 -7.77 -2.17
N VAL A 273 5.02 -6.59 -2.72
CA VAL A 273 4.00 -5.72 -3.35
C VAL A 273 3.39 -6.43 -4.55
N ILE A 274 4.21 -7.14 -5.35
CA ILE A 274 3.74 -7.93 -6.51
C ILE A 274 2.88 -9.09 -6.03
N ALA A 275 3.36 -9.85 -5.02
CA ALA A 275 2.63 -10.98 -4.46
C ALA A 275 1.25 -10.56 -3.91
N VAL A 276 1.18 -9.43 -3.21
CA VAL A 276 -0.05 -8.90 -2.64
C VAL A 276 -1.03 -8.50 -3.74
N ALA A 277 -0.60 -7.78 -4.78
CA ALA A 277 -1.45 -7.40 -5.90
C ALA A 277 -1.97 -8.64 -6.65
N ASP A 278 -1.05 -9.54 -7.03
CA ASP A 278 -1.34 -10.71 -7.84
C ASP A 278 -2.20 -11.75 -7.11
N GLU A 279 -1.90 -12.11 -5.86
CA GLU A 279 -2.66 -13.15 -5.15
C GLU A 279 -3.98 -12.65 -4.56
N LEU A 280 -4.05 -11.38 -4.16
CA LEU A 280 -5.28 -10.83 -3.57
C LEU A 280 -6.23 -10.27 -4.62
N GLN A 281 -5.74 -9.88 -5.79
CA GLN A 281 -6.53 -9.18 -6.82
C GLN A 281 -7.23 -7.94 -6.22
N ILE A 282 -6.48 -7.18 -5.41
CA ILE A 282 -6.88 -5.90 -4.80
C ILE A 282 -5.82 -4.87 -5.21
N PRO A 283 -6.22 -3.68 -5.69
CA PRO A 283 -5.26 -2.68 -6.13
C PRO A 283 -4.40 -2.17 -4.98
N VAL A 284 -3.11 -2.08 -5.20
CA VAL A 284 -2.23 -1.28 -4.36
C VAL A 284 -2.48 0.18 -4.71
N LYS A 285 -2.76 1.02 -3.70
CA LYS A 285 -3.08 2.44 -3.89
C LYS A 285 -1.94 3.34 -3.41
N TYR A 286 -1.19 2.89 -2.42
CA TYR A 286 -0.07 3.65 -1.85
C TYR A 286 1.12 2.75 -1.52
N VAL A 287 2.31 3.34 -1.63
CA VAL A 287 3.56 2.78 -1.13
C VAL A 287 4.26 3.80 -0.23
N GLY A 288 4.75 3.33 0.92
CA GLY A 288 5.52 4.12 1.88
C GLY A 288 7.00 3.77 1.80
N VAL A 289 7.82 4.78 1.51
CA VAL A 289 9.26 4.66 1.28
C VAL A 289 10.10 5.51 2.25
N GLY A 290 9.52 5.91 3.38
CA GLY A 290 10.19 6.70 4.42
C GLY A 290 9.21 7.32 5.41
N GLU A 291 9.71 8.21 6.26
CA GLU A 291 8.98 8.75 7.42
C GLU A 291 8.24 10.07 7.13
N GLN A 292 8.67 10.86 6.14
CA GLN A 292 8.07 12.15 5.83
C GLN A 292 6.67 12.01 5.18
N ALA A 293 5.87 13.06 5.17
CA ALA A 293 4.53 13.03 4.57
C ALA A 293 4.59 12.70 3.08
N GLU A 294 5.59 13.22 2.38
CA GLU A 294 5.83 13.04 0.96
C GLU A 294 6.37 11.65 0.60
N ASP A 295 6.74 10.83 1.60
CA ASP A 295 7.25 9.47 1.40
C ASP A 295 6.12 8.42 1.34
N LEU A 296 4.86 8.83 1.52
CA LEU A 296 3.71 8.03 1.15
C LEU A 296 3.28 8.43 -0.26
N MET A 297 3.50 7.56 -1.21
CA MET A 297 3.32 7.88 -2.63
C MET A 297 2.13 7.14 -3.22
N PRO A 298 1.31 7.77 -4.08
CA PRO A 298 0.35 7.06 -4.90
C PRO A 298 1.06 5.97 -5.71
N PHE A 299 0.40 4.83 -5.87
CA PHE A 299 1.05 3.69 -6.52
C PHE A 299 0.95 3.78 -8.05
N GLU A 300 2.08 3.66 -8.72
CA GLU A 300 2.21 3.60 -10.17
C GLU A 300 2.87 2.26 -10.57
N PRO A 301 2.11 1.29 -11.12
CA PRO A 301 2.59 -0.06 -11.39
C PRO A 301 3.86 -0.11 -12.26
N ASP A 302 3.85 0.61 -13.39
CA ASP A 302 4.98 0.60 -14.34
C ASP A 302 6.25 1.24 -13.76
N ALA A 303 6.09 2.34 -13.00
CA ALA A 303 7.21 3.00 -12.34
C ALA A 303 7.79 2.12 -11.21
N PHE A 304 6.92 1.46 -10.45
CA PHE A 304 7.34 0.56 -9.38
C PHE A 304 8.09 -0.67 -9.91
N ALA A 305 7.58 -1.33 -10.95
CA ALA A 305 8.24 -2.49 -11.58
C ALA A 305 9.63 -2.11 -12.11
N ARG A 306 9.75 -0.99 -12.83
CA ARG A 306 11.04 -0.49 -13.31
C ARG A 306 12.00 -0.16 -12.19
N ALA A 307 11.53 0.51 -11.14
CA ALA A 307 12.37 0.84 -9.98
C ALA A 307 12.86 -0.41 -9.25
N LEU A 308 12.04 -1.46 -9.19
CA LEU A 308 12.38 -2.73 -8.56
C LEU A 308 13.45 -3.50 -9.35
N LEU A 309 13.34 -3.53 -10.68
CA LEU A 309 14.21 -4.33 -11.56
C LEU A 309 15.43 -3.56 -12.10
N GLY A 310 15.61 -2.32 -11.69
CA GLY A 310 16.79 -1.55 -12.02
C GLY A 310 16.75 -0.83 -13.37
N GLY A 311 15.59 -0.75 -14.03
CA GLY A 311 15.40 0.02 -15.24
C GLY A 311 15.67 1.52 -15.03
N ASP A 312 16.26 2.19 -16.01
CA ASP A 312 16.41 3.64 -16.01
C ASP A 312 15.14 4.33 -16.53
N GLN A 313 14.95 5.62 -16.17
CA GLN A 313 13.88 6.42 -16.77
C GLN A 313 14.10 6.51 -18.30
N VAL A 314 13.05 6.27 -19.06
CA VAL A 314 13.01 6.53 -20.51
C VAL A 314 12.64 8.00 -20.73
#